data_bf92c4c5b9f5bdd12480a3ddbc26570a
#
_entry.id   bf92c4c5b9f5bdd12480a3ddbc26570a
#
_cell.length_a   1.000
_cell.length_b   1.000
_cell.length_c   1.000
_cell.angle_alpha   90.00
_cell.angle_beta   90.00
_cell.angle_gamma   90.00
#
_symmetry.space_group_name_H-M   'P 1'
#
loop_
_entity.id
_entity.type
_entity.pdbx_description
1 polymer ?
#
loop_
_entity_poly.entity_id
_entity_poly.type
_entity_poly.pdbx_seq_one_letter_code
_entity_poly.pdbx_strand_id
1 'polypeptide(L)'
;MKLFKSMILCSVGALMTLFSGCSDWLDVNVDPENPTAGNATYDSRLAHIEFYTNSATQFAAWRSSMSMGDWTRYYDGGTYWSMSYWSPQTGAVTTPYQWWFCGAAVNIPFLIDKATAAEAWHYVGAARVIRAYGFMLMTDLYGEMPYKSSEAEAGVTPTYNDGKTIYLGCLADLDTAIEMFQKEQGSATTVVV
;
A
#
# COMPACT_ATOMS: atom_id res chain seq x y z
N MET A 1 -8.95 -70.05 -6.65
CA MET A 1 -9.86 -68.99 -6.18
C MET A 1 -9.31 -68.12 -5.05
N LYS A 2 -8.59 -68.65 -4.04
CA LYS A 2 -8.04 -67.82 -2.92
C LYS A 2 -6.96 -66.87 -3.38
N LEU A 3 -6.00 -67.26 -4.23
CA LEU A 3 -4.92 -66.42 -4.76
C LEU A 3 -5.44 -65.25 -5.61
N PHE A 4 -6.50 -65.45 -6.40
CA PHE A 4 -7.09 -64.43 -7.24
C PHE A 4 -7.80 -63.34 -6.40
N LYS A 5 -8.50 -63.75 -5.31
CA LYS A 5 -9.09 -62.80 -4.35
C LYS A 5 -8.05 -61.98 -3.59
N SER A 6 -6.90 -62.59 -3.23
CA SER A 6 -5.82 -61.89 -2.56
C SER A 6 -5.15 -60.86 -3.48
N MET A 7 -4.99 -61.17 -4.77
CA MET A 7 -4.42 -60.23 -5.74
C MET A 7 -5.36 -59.02 -5.97
N ILE A 8 -6.66 -59.26 -6.03
CA ILE A 8 -7.64 -58.16 -6.17
C ILE A 8 -7.62 -57.27 -4.90
N LEU A 9 -7.52 -57.85 -3.72
CA LEU A 9 -7.47 -57.10 -2.48
C LEU A 9 -6.20 -56.24 -2.36
N CYS A 10 -5.06 -56.77 -2.79
CA CYS A 10 -3.80 -56.01 -2.84
C CYS A 10 -3.82 -54.87 -3.88
N SER A 11 -4.42 -55.10 -5.06
CA SER A 11 -4.55 -54.07 -6.08
C SER A 11 -5.49 -52.94 -5.67
N VAL A 12 -6.59 -53.21 -4.99
CA VAL A 12 -7.51 -52.22 -4.45
C VAL A 12 -6.85 -51.40 -3.33
N GLY A 13 -6.08 -52.05 -2.44
CA GLY A 13 -5.31 -51.40 -1.40
C GLY A 13 -4.24 -50.46 -1.97
N ALA A 14 -3.51 -50.88 -3.01
CA ALA A 14 -2.52 -50.04 -3.69
C ALA A 14 -3.16 -48.85 -4.45
N LEU A 15 -4.38 -49.06 -4.99
CA LEU A 15 -5.10 -47.93 -5.62
C LEU A 15 -5.58 -46.89 -4.59
N MET A 16 -5.98 -47.30 -3.40
CA MET A 16 -6.43 -46.35 -2.35
C MET A 16 -5.28 -45.48 -1.79
N THR A 17 -4.06 -45.98 -1.79
CA THR A 17 -2.89 -45.17 -1.36
C THR A 17 -2.49 -44.12 -2.39
N LEU A 18 -2.89 -44.27 -3.65
CA LEU A 18 -2.63 -43.27 -4.69
C LEU A 18 -3.57 -42.05 -4.62
N PHE A 19 -4.68 -42.15 -3.89
CA PHE A 19 -5.64 -41.04 -3.71
C PHE A 19 -5.41 -40.24 -2.43
N SER A 20 -4.46 -40.63 -1.56
CA SER A 20 -4.05 -39.81 -0.45
C SER A 20 -2.98 -38.81 -0.89
N GLY A 21 -3.23 -38.07 -1.97
CA GLY A 21 -2.45 -36.88 -2.32
C GLY A 21 -2.60 -35.85 -1.24
N CYS A 22 -1.51 -35.31 -0.72
CA CYS A 22 -1.48 -34.21 0.22
C CYS A 22 -2.20 -33.03 -0.44
N SER A 23 -3.46 -32.76 -0.06
CA SER A 23 -4.22 -31.60 -0.53
C SER A 23 -3.49 -30.30 -0.21
N ASP A 24 -2.76 -30.29 0.91
CA ASP A 24 -2.03 -29.10 1.38
C ASP A 24 -0.76 -28.80 0.57
N TRP A 25 -0.17 -29.80 -0.09
CA TRP A 25 1.03 -29.58 -0.92
C TRP A 25 0.70 -28.94 -2.28
N LEU A 26 -0.53 -29.07 -2.75
CA LEU A 26 -1.02 -28.44 -3.98
C LEU A 26 -1.70 -27.09 -3.74
N ASP A 27 -1.88 -26.68 -2.49
CA ASP A 27 -2.43 -25.38 -2.15
C ASP A 27 -1.32 -24.30 -2.14
N VAL A 28 -0.77 -24.06 -3.33
CA VAL A 28 0.21 -22.99 -3.60
C VAL A 28 -0.43 -21.61 -3.68
N ASN A 29 -1.73 -21.50 -3.46
CA ASN A 29 -2.45 -20.23 -3.56
C ASN A 29 -2.33 -19.37 -2.29
N VAL A 30 -1.87 -19.95 -1.20
CA VAL A 30 -1.59 -19.21 0.04
C VAL A 30 -0.08 -19.14 0.21
N ASP A 31 0.51 -18.03 -0.24
CA ASP A 31 1.92 -17.73 0.01
C ASP A 31 2.10 -17.33 1.48
N PRO A 32 2.82 -18.11 2.29
CA PRO A 32 3.03 -17.80 3.71
C PRO A 32 3.97 -16.60 3.91
N GLU A 33 4.78 -16.25 2.92
CA GLU A 33 5.75 -15.15 2.99
C GLU A 33 5.16 -13.83 2.48
N ASN A 34 4.11 -13.86 1.67
CA ASN A 34 3.42 -12.66 1.21
C ASN A 34 2.02 -12.58 1.84
N PRO A 35 1.85 -11.70 2.83
CA PRO A 35 0.54 -11.56 3.48
C PRO A 35 -0.51 -11.07 2.48
N THR A 36 -1.58 -11.84 2.34
CA THR A 36 -2.76 -11.43 1.59
C THR A 36 -3.45 -10.24 2.28
N ALA A 37 -4.31 -9.53 1.56
CA ALA A 37 -5.07 -8.41 2.13
C ALA A 37 -5.82 -8.78 3.43
N GLY A 38 -6.25 -10.05 3.56
CA GLY A 38 -6.93 -10.55 4.76
C GLY A 38 -6.02 -10.82 5.96
N ASN A 39 -4.77 -11.25 5.72
CA ASN A 39 -3.83 -11.70 6.76
C ASN A 39 -2.84 -10.62 7.20
N ALA A 40 -2.73 -9.49 6.48
CA ALA A 40 -1.84 -8.40 6.85
C ALA A 40 -2.27 -7.80 8.20
N THR A 41 -1.31 -7.64 9.12
CA THR A 41 -1.52 -6.96 10.41
C THR A 41 -1.55 -5.44 10.23
N TYR A 42 -2.03 -4.70 11.26
CA TYR A 42 -2.00 -3.23 11.21
C TYR A 42 -0.56 -2.73 11.10
N ASP A 43 0.36 -3.31 11.88
CA ASP A 43 1.76 -2.92 11.91
C ASP A 43 2.43 -3.08 10.55
N SER A 44 2.27 -4.25 9.93
CA SER A 44 2.86 -4.52 8.62
C SER A 44 2.30 -3.61 7.53
N ARG A 45 1.00 -3.30 7.62
CA ARG A 45 0.34 -2.42 6.65
C ARG A 45 0.72 -0.95 6.87
N LEU A 46 0.78 -0.50 8.12
CA LEU A 46 1.25 0.85 8.44
C LEU A 46 2.70 1.04 8.01
N ALA A 47 3.59 0.10 8.35
CA ALA A 47 5.00 0.15 7.92
C ALA A 47 5.16 0.20 6.40
N HIS A 48 4.32 -0.53 5.65
CA HIS A 48 4.29 -0.47 4.19
C HIS A 48 3.88 0.92 3.68
N ILE A 49 2.81 1.49 4.24
CA ILE A 49 2.33 2.84 3.88
C ILE A 49 3.40 3.89 4.20
N GLU A 50 4.04 3.82 5.36
CA GLU A 50 5.12 4.72 5.78
C GLU A 50 6.32 4.63 4.85
N PHE A 51 6.74 3.41 4.49
CA PHE A 51 7.85 3.20 3.55
C PHE A 51 7.59 3.87 2.21
N TYR A 52 6.42 3.67 1.62
CA TYR A 52 6.09 4.26 0.32
C TYR A 52 5.87 5.77 0.39
N THR A 53 5.28 6.27 1.48
CA THR A 53 5.12 7.72 1.71
C THR A 53 6.48 8.41 1.86
N ASN A 54 7.38 7.83 2.66
CA ASN A 54 8.73 8.35 2.82
C ASN A 54 9.52 8.31 1.51
N SER A 55 9.41 7.23 0.75
CA SER A 55 10.04 7.09 -0.55
C SER A 55 9.50 8.12 -1.55
N ALA A 56 8.19 8.34 -1.59
CA ALA A 56 7.59 9.40 -2.42
C ALA A 56 8.13 10.78 -2.05
N THR A 57 8.21 11.08 -0.75
CA THR A 57 8.75 12.33 -0.22
C THR A 57 10.22 12.52 -0.59
N GLN A 58 11.04 11.49 -0.41
CA GLN A 58 12.46 11.53 -0.73
C GLN A 58 12.69 11.79 -2.23
N PHE A 59 11.97 11.09 -3.09
CA PHE A 59 12.06 11.31 -4.53
C PHE A 59 11.54 12.68 -4.96
N ALA A 60 10.47 13.18 -4.33
CA ALA A 60 9.95 14.52 -4.55
C ALA A 60 10.99 15.59 -4.18
N ALA A 61 11.54 15.52 -2.98
CA ALA A 61 12.56 16.43 -2.48
C ALA A 61 13.80 16.43 -3.38
N TRP A 62 14.28 15.25 -3.74
CA TRP A 62 15.45 15.14 -4.62
C TRP A 62 15.22 15.82 -5.97
N ARG A 63 14.09 15.60 -6.61
CA ARG A 63 13.79 16.19 -7.92
C ARG A 63 13.55 17.69 -7.85
N SER A 64 12.87 18.15 -6.81
CA SER A 64 12.69 19.59 -6.59
C SER A 64 14.02 20.30 -6.38
N SER A 65 14.91 19.73 -5.56
CA SER A 65 16.25 20.26 -5.33
C SER A 65 17.11 20.30 -6.60
N MET A 66 16.98 19.28 -7.46
CA MET A 66 17.66 19.30 -8.77
C MET A 66 17.11 20.40 -9.68
N SER A 67 15.80 20.64 -9.70
CA SER A 67 15.18 21.68 -10.51
C SER A 67 15.50 23.08 -10.01
N MET A 68 15.66 23.25 -8.69
CA MET A 68 16.06 24.51 -8.06
C MET A 68 17.57 24.79 -8.15
N GLY A 69 18.37 23.80 -8.56
CA GLY A 69 19.82 23.93 -8.65
C GLY A 69 20.57 23.76 -7.33
N ASP A 70 19.88 23.33 -6.25
CA ASP A 70 20.52 23.06 -4.95
C ASP A 70 21.46 21.85 -5.05
N TRP A 71 21.12 20.89 -5.92
CA TRP A 71 21.93 19.72 -6.21
C TRP A 71 22.42 19.76 -7.65
N THR A 72 23.71 19.93 -7.81
CA THR A 72 24.38 19.81 -9.10
C THR A 72 24.98 18.41 -9.22
N ARG A 73 24.68 17.74 -10.29
CA ARG A 73 25.25 16.42 -10.57
C ARG A 73 26.55 16.58 -11.34
N TYR A 74 27.62 15.96 -10.85
CA TYR A 74 28.92 15.99 -11.53
C TYR A 74 28.95 15.13 -12.80
N TYR A 75 28.09 14.10 -12.88
CA TYR A 75 28.09 13.14 -13.99
C TYR A 75 26.94 13.38 -14.95
N ASP A 76 27.31 13.57 -16.21
CA ASP A 76 26.38 13.79 -17.32
C ASP A 76 25.87 12.44 -17.86
N GLY A 77 24.71 12.03 -17.43
CA GLY A 77 24.06 10.84 -17.94
C GLY A 77 22.87 10.35 -17.13
N GLY A 78 21.76 10.17 -17.80
CA GLY A 78 20.54 9.56 -17.30
C GLY A 78 19.34 10.48 -17.20
N THR A 79 18.17 9.88 -17.11
CA THR A 79 16.85 10.51 -17.16
C THR A 79 16.66 11.66 -16.18
N TYR A 80 17.33 11.61 -15.03
CA TYR A 80 17.16 12.60 -13.96
C TYR A 80 17.93 13.91 -14.16
N TRP A 81 18.94 13.89 -15.02
CA TRP A 81 19.70 15.10 -15.39
C TRP A 81 18.82 16.17 -16.04
N SER A 82 17.79 15.74 -16.76
CA SER A 82 16.84 16.63 -17.43
C SER A 82 16.14 17.61 -16.46
N MET A 83 16.00 17.27 -15.18
CA MET A 83 15.42 18.15 -14.17
C MET A 83 16.26 19.41 -13.95
N SER A 84 17.59 19.29 -13.96
CA SER A 84 18.51 20.43 -13.78
C SER A 84 18.50 21.39 -14.96
N TYR A 85 18.07 20.95 -16.13
CA TYR A 85 17.94 21.78 -17.34
C TYR A 85 16.51 22.26 -17.61
N TRP A 86 15.60 22.10 -16.65
CA TRP A 86 14.18 22.45 -16.82
C TRP A 86 13.49 21.75 -18.00
N SER A 87 13.96 20.57 -18.35
CA SER A 87 13.40 19.71 -19.39
C SER A 87 13.00 18.34 -18.81
N PRO A 88 12.02 18.31 -17.89
CA PRO A 88 11.66 17.08 -17.19
C PRO A 88 11.15 16.01 -18.14
N GLN A 89 11.70 14.81 -18.02
CA GLN A 89 11.22 13.63 -18.72
C GLN A 89 10.18 12.91 -17.86
N THR A 90 9.23 12.25 -18.52
CA THR A 90 8.14 11.52 -17.85
C THR A 90 8.65 10.62 -16.71
N GLY A 91 9.68 9.80 -16.97
CA GLY A 91 10.23 8.91 -15.94
C GLY A 91 10.85 9.63 -14.72
N ALA A 92 11.26 10.89 -14.88
CA ALA A 92 11.79 11.68 -13.78
C ALA A 92 10.69 12.20 -12.85
N VAL A 93 9.52 12.55 -13.40
CA VAL A 93 8.43 13.17 -12.64
C VAL A 93 7.38 12.18 -12.14
N THR A 94 7.25 11.01 -12.76
CA THR A 94 6.21 10.03 -12.38
C THR A 94 6.54 9.25 -11.11
N THR A 95 7.81 9.13 -10.73
CA THR A 95 8.22 8.26 -9.59
C THR A 95 7.55 8.63 -8.27
N PRO A 96 7.55 9.88 -7.79
CA PRO A 96 6.85 10.23 -6.53
C PRO A 96 5.36 9.91 -6.59
N TYR A 97 4.73 10.19 -7.73
CA TYR A 97 3.31 9.89 -7.96
C TYR A 97 3.00 8.39 -7.86
N GLN A 98 3.81 7.55 -8.53
CA GLN A 98 3.64 6.09 -8.49
C GLN A 98 3.84 5.53 -7.08
N TRP A 99 4.87 5.97 -6.36
CA TRP A 99 5.11 5.51 -4.99
C TRP A 99 3.99 5.90 -4.06
N TRP A 100 3.45 7.12 -4.21
CA TRP A 100 2.30 7.54 -3.43
C TRP A 100 1.03 6.76 -3.81
N PHE A 101 0.57 6.85 -5.05
CA PHE A 101 -0.73 6.29 -5.44
C PHE A 101 -0.74 4.77 -5.47
N CYS A 102 0.28 4.12 -6.02
CA CYS A 102 0.32 2.66 -6.13
C CYS A 102 0.84 1.97 -4.87
N GLY A 103 1.66 2.65 -4.07
CA GLY A 103 2.27 2.08 -2.87
C GLY A 103 1.54 2.43 -1.59
N ALA A 104 1.37 3.73 -1.28
CA ALA A 104 0.81 4.19 -0.02
C ALA A 104 -0.71 4.36 -0.08
N ALA A 105 -1.22 5.26 -0.93
CA ALA A 105 -2.60 5.72 -0.90
C ALA A 105 -3.62 4.58 -1.04
N VAL A 106 -3.37 3.62 -1.93
CA VAL A 106 -4.25 2.46 -2.14
C VAL A 106 -4.39 1.56 -0.91
N ASN A 107 -3.41 1.58 -0.01
CA ASN A 107 -3.41 0.74 1.20
C ASN A 107 -4.04 1.44 2.43
N ILE A 108 -4.24 2.75 2.38
CA ILE A 108 -4.77 3.53 3.52
C ILE A 108 -6.22 3.15 3.86
N PRO A 109 -7.16 3.04 2.90
CA PRO A 109 -8.54 2.63 3.23
C PRO A 109 -8.60 1.27 3.91
N PHE A 110 -7.85 0.29 3.41
CA PHE A 110 -7.80 -1.05 4.00
C PHE A 110 -7.26 -1.04 5.44
N LEU A 111 -6.28 -0.17 5.74
CA LEU A 111 -5.80 -0.01 7.12
C LEU A 111 -6.88 0.62 7.99
N ILE A 112 -7.52 1.69 7.53
CA ILE A 112 -8.58 2.39 8.27
C ILE A 112 -9.74 1.43 8.58
N ASP A 113 -10.23 0.69 7.59
CA ASP A 113 -11.35 -0.23 7.76
C ASP A 113 -11.03 -1.34 8.77
N LYS A 114 -9.88 -1.98 8.61
CA LYS A 114 -9.43 -3.06 9.49
C LYS A 114 -9.16 -2.56 10.92
N ALA A 115 -8.53 -1.41 11.06
CA ALA A 115 -8.23 -0.81 12.36
C ALA A 115 -9.51 -0.32 13.05
N THR A 116 -10.46 0.24 12.30
CA THR A 116 -11.77 0.65 12.82
C THR A 116 -12.56 -0.55 13.36
N ALA A 117 -12.59 -1.65 12.62
CA ALA A 117 -13.30 -2.87 13.01
C ALA A 117 -12.72 -3.50 14.30
N ALA A 118 -11.46 -3.24 14.60
CA ALA A 118 -10.78 -3.73 15.81
C ALA A 118 -10.63 -2.66 16.90
N GLU A 119 -11.23 -1.49 16.73
CA GLU A 119 -11.11 -0.35 17.64
C GLU A 119 -9.65 0.10 17.87
N ALA A 120 -8.78 -0.13 16.88
CA ALA A 120 -7.37 0.26 16.89
C ALA A 120 -7.23 1.73 16.46
N TRP A 121 -7.77 2.64 17.24
CA TRP A 121 -7.97 4.05 16.87
C TRP A 121 -6.69 4.81 16.55
N HIS A 122 -5.56 4.48 17.20
CA HIS A 122 -4.28 5.14 16.92
C HIS A 122 -3.79 4.81 15.50
N TYR A 123 -4.05 3.60 14.99
CA TYR A 123 -3.75 3.25 13.59
C TYR A 123 -4.63 4.01 12.61
N VAL A 124 -5.91 4.22 12.95
CA VAL A 124 -6.82 5.07 12.15
C VAL A 124 -6.30 6.50 12.11
N GLY A 125 -5.92 7.04 13.27
CA GLY A 125 -5.34 8.39 13.38
C GLY A 125 -4.05 8.53 12.55
N ALA A 126 -3.11 7.59 12.69
CA ALA A 126 -1.86 7.59 11.92
C ALA A 126 -2.11 7.52 10.41
N ALA A 127 -3.01 6.64 9.97
CA ALA A 127 -3.38 6.52 8.56
C ALA A 127 -3.97 7.82 7.99
N ARG A 128 -4.81 8.53 8.77
CA ARG A 128 -5.38 9.84 8.40
C ARG A 128 -4.31 10.92 8.28
N VAL A 129 -3.37 10.99 9.21
CA VAL A 129 -2.24 11.93 9.15
C VAL A 129 -1.39 11.68 7.89
N ILE A 130 -1.04 10.43 7.62
CA ILE A 130 -0.23 10.08 6.44
C ILE A 130 -1.01 10.40 5.16
N ARG A 131 -2.32 10.14 5.14
CA ARG A 131 -3.17 10.48 4.00
C ARG A 131 -3.17 11.98 3.72
N ALA A 132 -3.39 12.79 4.73
CA ALA A 132 -3.36 14.25 4.61
C ALA A 132 -2.00 14.74 4.11
N TYR A 133 -0.91 14.29 4.74
CA TYR A 133 0.45 14.65 4.34
C TYR A 133 0.76 14.32 2.88
N GLY A 134 0.46 13.09 2.47
CA GLY A 134 0.78 12.63 1.12
C GLY A 134 -0.03 13.35 0.04
N PHE A 135 -1.33 13.62 0.27
CA PHE A 135 -2.11 14.39 -0.68
C PHE A 135 -1.71 15.87 -0.74
N MET A 136 -1.31 16.49 0.38
CA MET A 136 -0.73 17.84 0.37
C MET A 136 0.55 17.86 -0.47
N LEU A 137 1.50 16.95 -0.20
CA LEU A 137 2.73 16.83 -0.95
C LEU A 137 2.48 16.65 -2.46
N MET A 138 1.55 15.75 -2.83
CA MET A 138 1.24 15.50 -4.24
C MET A 138 0.58 16.71 -4.90
N THR A 139 -0.30 17.43 -4.17
CA THR A 139 -0.94 18.65 -4.68
C THR A 139 0.09 19.74 -4.92
N ASP A 140 1.07 19.91 -4.05
CA ASP A 140 2.14 20.90 -4.21
C ASP A 140 3.03 20.59 -5.41
N LEU A 141 3.22 19.30 -5.74
CA LEU A 141 4.07 18.88 -6.85
C LEU A 141 3.34 18.89 -8.20
N TYR A 142 2.08 18.50 -8.23
CA TYR A 142 1.37 18.19 -9.49
C TYR A 142 0.09 19.00 -9.69
N GLY A 143 -0.39 19.74 -8.68
CA GLY A 143 -1.63 20.49 -8.75
C GLY A 143 -2.87 19.61 -8.57
N GLU A 144 -3.80 19.69 -9.50
CA GLU A 144 -5.05 18.92 -9.48
C GLU A 144 -4.78 17.42 -9.57
N MET A 145 -5.52 16.63 -8.77
CA MET A 145 -5.37 15.18 -8.77
C MET A 145 -6.64 14.44 -8.31
N PRO A 146 -6.72 13.12 -8.53
CA PRO A 146 -7.83 12.31 -8.02
C PRO A 146 -7.70 12.17 -6.49
N TYR A 147 -8.48 12.95 -5.75
CA TYR A 147 -8.52 12.90 -4.29
C TYR A 147 -9.71 12.08 -3.79
N LYS A 148 -10.95 12.47 -4.19
CA LYS A 148 -12.18 11.77 -3.78
C LYS A 148 -12.35 10.41 -4.44
N SER A 149 -11.80 10.26 -5.62
CA SER A 149 -11.85 9.01 -6.39
C SER A 149 -10.57 8.18 -6.31
N SER A 150 -9.61 8.55 -5.45
CA SER A 150 -8.37 7.77 -5.23
C SER A 150 -8.63 6.39 -4.61
N GLU A 151 -9.79 6.24 -3.98
CA GLU A 151 -10.28 5.02 -3.35
C GLU A 151 -11.33 4.30 -4.23
N ALA A 152 -11.50 4.75 -5.48
CA ALA A 152 -12.49 4.19 -6.39
C ALA A 152 -12.15 2.75 -6.79
N GLU A 153 -13.20 1.97 -7.03
CA GLU A 153 -13.09 0.60 -7.51
C GLU A 153 -12.35 0.51 -8.84
N ALA A 154 -11.70 -0.62 -9.09
CA ALA A 154 -10.99 -0.89 -10.32
C ALA A 154 -11.91 -0.71 -11.55
N GLY A 155 -11.46 0.04 -12.55
CA GLY A 155 -12.19 0.29 -13.80
C GLY A 155 -12.99 1.59 -13.83
N VAL A 156 -13.01 2.37 -12.76
CA VAL A 156 -13.62 3.71 -12.75
C VAL A 156 -12.56 4.74 -13.17
N THR A 157 -12.90 5.60 -14.13
CA THR A 157 -12.03 6.73 -14.49
C THR A 157 -12.04 7.73 -13.35
N PRO A 158 -10.90 8.04 -12.72
CA PRO A 158 -10.87 8.97 -11.61
C PRO A 158 -11.14 10.40 -12.07
N THR A 159 -11.88 11.15 -11.24
CA THR A 159 -12.10 12.58 -11.44
C THR A 159 -11.07 13.39 -10.66
N TYR A 160 -10.53 14.43 -11.29
CA TYR A 160 -9.57 15.33 -10.66
C TYR A 160 -10.29 16.35 -9.78
N ASN A 161 -9.70 16.67 -8.65
CA ASN A 161 -10.15 17.68 -7.72
C ASN A 161 -9.15 18.84 -7.68
N ASP A 162 -9.65 20.05 -7.47
CA ASP A 162 -8.81 21.22 -7.30
C ASP A 162 -8.04 21.23 -5.97
N GLY A 163 -6.95 21.97 -5.91
CA GLY A 163 -6.09 22.04 -4.74
C GLY A 163 -6.83 22.51 -3.47
N LYS A 164 -7.80 23.45 -3.59
CA LYS A 164 -8.58 23.91 -2.45
C LYS A 164 -9.43 22.78 -1.85
N THR A 165 -10.11 22.02 -2.71
CA THR A 165 -10.90 20.85 -2.29
C THR A 165 -10.02 19.81 -1.59
N ILE A 166 -8.82 19.56 -2.12
CA ILE A 166 -7.87 18.59 -1.54
C ILE A 166 -7.40 19.08 -0.17
N TYR A 167 -6.94 20.32 -0.05
CA TYR A 167 -6.44 20.88 1.21
C TYR A 167 -7.50 20.91 2.31
N LEU A 168 -8.75 21.30 1.98
CA LEU A 168 -9.85 21.25 2.94
C LEU A 168 -10.14 19.81 3.40
N GLY A 169 -10.04 18.84 2.51
CA GLY A 169 -10.17 17.44 2.86
C GLY A 169 -9.01 16.94 3.75
N CYS A 170 -7.78 17.37 3.48
CA CYS A 170 -6.64 17.06 4.33
C CYS A 170 -6.79 17.64 5.75
N LEU A 171 -7.29 18.87 5.88
CA LEU A 171 -7.59 19.45 7.20
C LEU A 171 -8.63 18.62 7.95
N ALA A 172 -9.71 18.20 7.28
CA ALA A 172 -10.72 17.33 7.88
C ALA A 172 -10.16 15.96 8.31
N ASP A 173 -9.22 15.39 7.53
CA ASP A 173 -8.52 14.17 7.92
C ASP A 173 -7.67 14.38 9.18
N LEU A 174 -6.99 15.53 9.32
CA LEU A 174 -6.20 15.87 10.51
C LEU A 174 -7.09 16.08 11.75
N ASP A 175 -8.22 16.77 11.61
CA ASP A 175 -9.20 16.92 12.71
C ASP A 175 -9.72 15.55 13.16
N THR A 176 -10.07 14.68 12.22
CA THR A 176 -10.47 13.31 12.52
C THR A 176 -9.33 12.52 13.20
N ALA A 177 -8.09 12.70 12.78
CA ALA A 177 -6.94 12.03 13.39
C ALA A 177 -6.76 12.44 14.88
N ILE A 178 -6.93 13.72 15.20
CA ILE A 178 -6.89 14.23 16.58
C ILE A 178 -7.94 13.53 17.45
N GLU A 179 -9.18 13.40 16.95
CA GLU A 179 -10.25 12.68 17.65
C GLU A 179 -9.89 11.20 17.87
N MET A 180 -9.31 10.54 16.86
CA MET A 180 -8.93 9.12 16.95
C MET A 180 -7.82 8.89 17.99
N PHE A 181 -6.83 9.79 18.07
CA PHE A 181 -5.77 9.69 19.08
C PHE A 181 -6.25 9.92 20.52
N GLN A 182 -7.41 10.55 20.72
CA GLN A 182 -8.01 10.77 22.02
C GLN A 182 -8.87 9.59 22.50
N LYS A 183 -9.22 8.67 21.63
CA LYS A 183 -10.03 7.49 21.96
C LYS A 183 -9.23 6.45 22.73
N GLU A 184 -9.90 5.79 23.68
CA GLU A 184 -9.37 4.59 24.29
C GLU A 184 -9.26 3.46 23.26
N GLN A 185 -8.13 2.75 23.27
CA GLN A 185 -7.89 1.63 22.36
C GLN A 185 -8.71 0.42 22.78
N GLY A 186 -9.23 -0.32 21.81
CA GLY A 186 -9.88 -1.61 22.07
C GLY A 186 -8.92 -2.61 22.71
N SER A 187 -9.46 -3.55 23.45
CA SER A 187 -8.72 -4.53 24.24
C SER A 187 -7.80 -5.47 23.42
N ALA A 188 -8.06 -5.59 22.12
CA ALA A 188 -7.25 -6.41 21.22
C ALA A 188 -5.98 -5.69 20.69
N THR A 189 -5.83 -4.40 20.99
CA THR A 189 -4.75 -3.58 20.48
C THR A 189 -3.67 -3.43 21.54
N THR A 190 -2.70 -4.33 21.54
CA THR A 190 -1.47 -4.12 22.32
C THR A 190 -0.59 -3.18 21.51
N VAL A 191 -0.60 -1.89 21.86
CA VAL A 191 0.39 -0.95 21.34
C VAL A 191 1.71 -1.26 22.04
N VAL A 192 2.62 -1.88 21.32
CA VAL A 192 4.02 -1.91 21.73
C VAL A 192 4.59 -0.53 21.40
N VAL A 193 4.76 0.28 22.44
CA VAL A 193 5.44 1.58 22.35
C VAL A 193 6.94 1.34 22.30
#